data_a069389a60385dafdcb6beda9ae07889
#
_entry.id   a069389a60385dafdcb6beda9ae07889
#
_cell.length_a   1.000
_cell.length_b   1.000
_cell.length_c   1.000
_cell.angle_alpha   90.00
_cell.angle_beta   90.00
_cell.angle_gamma   90.00
#
_symmetry.space_group_name_H-M   'P 1'
#
loop_
_entity.id
_entity.type
_entity.pdbx_description
1 polymer ?
#
loop_
_entity_poly.entity_id
_entity_poly.type
_entity_poly.pdbx_seq_one_letter_code
_entity_poly.pdbx_strand_id
1 'polypeptide(L)'
;MGATDTLGRISASVGAGPVQIAFRPSFDIVSAGVLLSLPALLAQGLLQHAEAQFTLPNGYYRLNSIFLLLSFMALARLKSVESLRYCAPGEWGKVLGLDRVPEVRTLRQKIALLAVDKKPATWSAELCRQWMKAAPEHAGALYVDGHVRVYHGKLAHLPRRYVAREKLCLRANVDYWVNAMDGQPFFFVHKDISSGLINALENDIVPRLLDEVPNQPGTETLEANPLLHRFTIVFDREGYSPELFLSLKNKRVACLTYHKNPKEAWRAEEFHTYPVKMASGVYGRLKARISGDVGRLSR
;
A
#
# COMPACT_ATOMS: atom_id res chain seq x y z
N MET A 1 0.94 32.00 -19.20
CA MET A 1 -0.27 31.46 -19.83
C MET A 1 0.13 30.19 -20.55
N GLY A 2 -0.34 29.03 -20.09
CA GLY A 2 -0.06 27.77 -20.76
C GLY A 2 -0.75 27.71 -22.11
N ALA A 3 -0.07 27.14 -23.10
CA ALA A 3 -0.66 26.86 -24.40
C ALA A 3 -1.94 26.01 -24.20
N THR A 4 -3.01 26.40 -24.89
CA THR A 4 -4.28 25.65 -24.82
C THR A 4 -4.40 24.83 -26.10
N ASP A 5 -4.42 23.53 -25.97
CA ASP A 5 -4.77 22.64 -27.09
C ASP A 5 -6.27 22.74 -27.37
N THR A 6 -6.66 23.78 -28.10
CA THR A 6 -8.05 24.07 -28.43
C THR A 6 -8.69 22.97 -29.28
N LEU A 7 -7.93 22.44 -30.24
CA LEU A 7 -8.41 21.37 -31.12
C LEU A 7 -8.66 20.07 -30.36
N GLY A 8 -7.71 19.67 -29.52
CA GLY A 8 -7.89 18.50 -28.66
C GLY A 8 -9.07 18.63 -27.69
N ARG A 9 -9.35 19.85 -27.19
CA ARG A 9 -10.51 20.13 -26.33
C ARG A 9 -11.82 20.03 -27.08
N ILE A 10 -11.89 20.62 -28.27
CA ILE A 10 -13.09 20.52 -29.12
C ILE A 10 -13.34 19.05 -29.46
N SER A 11 -12.33 18.33 -29.92
CA SER A 11 -12.42 16.91 -30.25
C SER A 11 -12.94 16.09 -29.05
N ALA A 12 -12.40 16.31 -27.86
CA ALA A 12 -12.84 15.63 -26.65
C ALA A 12 -14.27 16.03 -26.23
N SER A 13 -14.69 17.28 -26.47
CA SER A 13 -16.04 17.77 -26.12
C SER A 13 -17.13 17.19 -27.00
N VAL A 14 -16.82 16.92 -28.26
CA VAL A 14 -17.76 16.28 -29.23
C VAL A 14 -17.68 14.74 -29.20
N GLY A 15 -16.93 14.17 -28.28
CA GLY A 15 -16.84 12.71 -28.12
C GLY A 15 -15.97 11.99 -29.17
N ALA A 16 -15.22 12.74 -29.99
CA ALA A 16 -14.37 12.19 -31.05
C ALA A 16 -13.13 11.43 -30.53
N GLY A 17 -12.97 11.34 -29.23
CA GLY A 17 -11.90 10.56 -28.59
C GLY A 17 -11.17 11.32 -27.48
N PRO A 18 -10.21 10.68 -26.79
CA PRO A 18 -9.39 11.33 -25.79
C PRO A 18 -8.28 12.12 -26.44
N VAL A 19 -7.82 13.13 -25.74
CA VAL A 19 -6.53 13.74 -26.04
C VAL A 19 -5.43 12.75 -25.72
N GLN A 20 -4.55 12.48 -26.70
CA GLN A 20 -3.41 11.61 -26.51
C GLN A 20 -2.31 12.31 -25.72
N ILE A 21 -1.67 11.58 -24.82
CA ILE A 21 -0.49 12.04 -24.11
C ILE A 21 0.66 12.10 -25.12
N ALA A 22 1.28 13.27 -25.28
CA ALA A 22 2.44 13.47 -26.15
C ALA A 22 3.52 14.26 -25.42
N PHE A 23 4.68 13.65 -25.18
CA PHE A 23 5.83 14.32 -24.56
C PHE A 23 6.64 15.06 -25.62
N ARG A 24 6.92 16.34 -25.35
CA ARG A 24 7.73 17.19 -26.22
C ARG A 24 8.89 17.82 -25.44
N PRO A 25 10.05 18.07 -26.05
CA PRO A 25 11.14 18.79 -25.41
C PRO A 25 10.65 20.14 -24.88
N SER A 26 11.01 20.46 -23.66
CA SER A 26 10.69 21.74 -23.02
C SER A 26 11.73 22.04 -21.94
N PHE A 27 11.93 23.32 -21.63
CA PHE A 27 12.88 23.80 -20.63
C PHE A 27 12.12 24.36 -19.41
N ASP A 28 12.83 24.44 -18.29
CA ASP A 28 12.37 25.13 -17.07
C ASP A 28 11.01 24.62 -16.53
N ILE A 29 10.80 23.32 -16.58
CA ILE A 29 9.60 22.71 -15.99
C ILE A 29 9.90 22.26 -14.58
N VAL A 30 9.23 22.90 -13.62
CA VAL A 30 9.26 22.49 -12.22
C VAL A 30 8.76 21.05 -12.08
N SER A 31 9.45 20.25 -11.29
CA SER A 31 9.13 18.83 -11.02
C SER A 31 9.28 17.88 -12.23
N ALA A 32 9.89 18.31 -13.35
CA ALA A 32 10.09 17.45 -14.53
C ALA A 32 10.84 16.15 -14.21
N GLY A 33 11.67 16.14 -13.15
CA GLY A 33 12.38 14.95 -12.68
C GLY A 33 11.49 13.74 -12.35
N VAL A 34 10.20 13.93 -12.07
CA VAL A 34 9.26 12.81 -11.85
C VAL A 34 9.11 11.92 -13.10
N LEU A 35 9.38 12.45 -14.30
CA LEU A 35 9.37 11.68 -15.55
C LEU A 35 10.42 10.58 -15.58
N LEU A 36 11.52 10.70 -14.84
CA LEU A 36 12.53 9.66 -14.72
C LEU A 36 11.96 8.37 -14.11
N SER A 37 10.90 8.48 -13.32
CA SER A 37 10.22 7.35 -12.71
C SER A 37 9.14 6.72 -13.60
N LEU A 38 8.81 7.32 -14.74
CA LEU A 38 7.73 6.83 -15.61
C LEU A 38 7.96 5.39 -16.10
N PRO A 39 9.16 4.99 -16.57
CA PRO A 39 9.40 3.60 -16.98
C PRO A 39 9.19 2.61 -15.83
N ALA A 40 9.64 2.94 -14.62
CA ALA A 40 9.46 2.11 -13.44
C ALA A 40 7.98 1.99 -13.05
N LEU A 41 7.21 3.09 -13.07
CA LEU A 41 5.78 3.08 -12.80
C LEU A 41 5.02 2.18 -13.77
N LEU A 42 5.36 2.24 -15.05
CA LEU A 42 4.74 1.39 -16.08
C LEU A 42 5.13 -0.08 -15.91
N ALA A 43 6.40 -0.36 -15.63
CA ALA A 43 6.89 -1.71 -15.37
C ALA A 43 6.24 -2.34 -14.12
N GLN A 44 5.94 -1.54 -13.10
CA GLN A 44 5.22 -1.96 -11.90
C GLN A 44 3.70 -2.12 -12.12
N GLY A 45 3.21 -1.85 -13.33
CA GLY A 45 1.82 -2.08 -13.69
C GLY A 45 0.86 -0.92 -13.39
N LEU A 46 1.33 0.32 -13.24
CA LEU A 46 0.48 1.47 -12.93
C LEU A 46 -0.79 1.57 -13.79
N LEU A 47 -0.66 1.34 -15.09
CA LEU A 47 -1.77 1.41 -16.03
C LEU A 47 -2.31 0.01 -16.38
N GLN A 48 -1.60 -1.03 -16.01
CA GLN A 48 -2.02 -2.41 -16.19
C GLN A 48 -3.27 -2.66 -15.33
N HIS A 49 -4.20 -3.43 -15.82
CA HIS A 49 -5.47 -3.69 -15.15
C HIS A 49 -6.37 -2.46 -14.90
N ALA A 50 -5.86 -1.22 -15.08
CA ALA A 50 -6.65 -0.03 -14.80
C ALA A 50 -7.87 0.06 -15.74
N GLU A 51 -7.70 -0.16 -17.03
CA GLU A 51 -8.78 -0.11 -18.03
C GLU A 51 -9.80 -1.23 -17.86
N ALA A 52 -9.40 -2.39 -17.30
CA ALA A 52 -10.31 -3.50 -17.00
C ALA A 52 -11.21 -3.20 -15.79
N GLN A 53 -10.70 -2.45 -14.81
CA GLN A 53 -11.40 -2.18 -13.55
C GLN A 53 -12.12 -0.84 -13.55
N PHE A 54 -11.59 0.16 -14.24
CA PHE A 54 -12.07 1.53 -14.15
C PHE A 54 -12.55 2.07 -15.50
N THR A 55 -13.61 2.83 -15.46
CA THR A 55 -14.11 3.58 -16.60
C THR A 55 -14.34 5.03 -16.20
N LEU A 56 -14.01 5.95 -17.08
CA LEU A 56 -14.33 7.37 -16.93
C LEU A 56 -15.15 7.83 -18.13
N PRO A 57 -16.08 8.76 -17.94
CA PRO A 57 -16.79 9.38 -19.04
C PRO A 57 -15.82 10.00 -20.05
N ASN A 58 -16.21 10.05 -21.31
CA ASN A 58 -15.45 10.69 -22.36
C ASN A 58 -15.13 12.15 -21.97
N GLY A 59 -13.96 12.62 -22.35
CA GLY A 59 -13.50 13.95 -22.04
C GLY A 59 -11.99 14.11 -22.21
N TYR A 60 -11.51 15.32 -22.04
CA TYR A 60 -10.10 15.69 -22.23
C TYR A 60 -9.14 14.83 -21.37
N TYR A 61 -9.46 14.67 -20.06
CA TYR A 61 -8.66 13.86 -19.14
C TYR A 61 -9.25 12.46 -19.01
N ARG A 62 -8.56 11.45 -19.53
CA ARG A 62 -8.92 10.05 -19.39
C ARG A 62 -8.19 9.37 -18.23
N LEU A 63 -8.44 8.08 -18.15
CA LEU A 63 -7.94 7.22 -17.09
C LEU A 63 -6.42 7.35 -16.92
N ASN A 64 -5.66 7.18 -18.02
CA ASN A 64 -4.20 7.26 -17.99
C ASN A 64 -3.70 8.62 -17.50
N SER A 65 -4.32 9.72 -17.95
CA SER A 65 -3.96 11.07 -17.49
C SER A 65 -4.18 11.26 -16.00
N ILE A 66 -5.27 10.68 -15.45
CA ILE A 66 -5.56 10.78 -14.02
C ILE A 66 -4.61 9.91 -13.19
N PHE A 67 -4.34 8.67 -13.60
CA PHE A 67 -3.41 7.80 -12.90
C PHE A 67 -1.97 8.35 -12.91
N LEU A 68 -1.49 8.83 -14.06
CA LEU A 68 -0.18 9.49 -14.14
C LEU A 68 -0.12 10.75 -13.29
N LEU A 69 -1.16 11.60 -13.32
CA LEU A 69 -1.20 12.80 -12.50
C LEU A 69 -1.09 12.46 -11.01
N LEU A 70 -1.89 11.51 -10.52
CA LEU A 70 -1.85 11.10 -9.11
C LEU A 70 -0.49 10.52 -8.72
N SER A 71 0.13 9.72 -9.57
CA SER A 71 1.45 9.17 -9.34
C SER A 71 2.53 10.24 -9.31
N PHE A 72 2.52 11.16 -10.27
CA PHE A 72 3.48 12.27 -10.30
C PHE A 72 3.29 13.24 -9.13
N MET A 73 2.04 13.48 -8.70
CA MET A 73 1.77 14.23 -7.48
C MET A 73 2.40 13.55 -6.25
N ALA A 74 2.26 12.23 -6.13
CA ALA A 74 2.87 11.48 -5.03
C ALA A 74 4.40 11.55 -5.07
N LEU A 75 5.02 11.36 -6.23
CA LEU A 75 6.48 11.48 -6.42
C LEU A 75 7.00 12.90 -6.14
N ALA A 76 6.25 13.93 -6.53
CA ALA A 76 6.56 15.33 -6.22
C ALA A 76 6.21 15.71 -4.76
N ARG A 77 5.77 14.74 -3.94
CA ARG A 77 5.38 14.93 -2.53
C ARG A 77 4.26 15.95 -2.33
N LEU A 78 3.35 16.09 -3.29
CA LEU A 78 2.13 16.86 -3.11
C LEU A 78 1.18 16.07 -2.19
N LYS A 79 0.98 16.61 -0.99
CA LYS A 79 0.31 15.88 0.11
C LYS A 79 -1.19 15.64 -0.09
N SER A 80 -1.82 16.41 -0.99
CA SER A 80 -3.25 16.32 -1.24
C SER A 80 -3.59 16.84 -2.64
N VAL A 81 -4.77 16.50 -3.11
CA VAL A 81 -5.33 17.04 -4.36
C VAL A 81 -5.38 18.57 -4.34
N GLU A 82 -5.64 19.16 -3.17
CA GLU A 82 -5.66 20.63 -3.01
C GLU A 82 -4.32 21.29 -3.29
N SER A 83 -3.21 20.60 -3.08
CA SER A 83 -1.86 21.12 -3.34
C SER A 83 -1.67 21.49 -4.81
N LEU A 84 -2.45 20.88 -5.71
CA LEU A 84 -2.40 21.18 -7.15
C LEU A 84 -2.81 22.63 -7.47
N ARG A 85 -3.56 23.32 -6.59
CA ARG A 85 -3.92 24.74 -6.74
C ARG A 85 -2.72 25.66 -6.77
N TYR A 86 -1.63 25.24 -6.14
CA TYR A 86 -0.39 26.03 -6.03
C TYR A 86 0.62 25.69 -7.13
N CYS A 87 0.25 24.79 -8.03
CA CYS A 87 1.08 24.40 -9.17
C CYS A 87 0.64 25.16 -10.43
N ALA A 88 1.58 25.51 -11.29
CA ALA A 88 1.29 26.10 -12.58
C ALA A 88 0.64 25.06 -13.51
N PRO A 89 -0.64 25.23 -13.91
CA PRO A 89 -1.37 24.17 -14.61
C PRO A 89 -0.75 23.75 -15.95
N GLY A 90 -0.16 24.70 -16.68
CA GLY A 90 0.50 24.44 -17.96
C GLY A 90 1.83 23.71 -17.80
N GLU A 91 2.63 24.01 -16.77
CA GLU A 91 3.89 23.32 -16.50
C GLU A 91 3.63 21.86 -16.11
N TRP A 92 2.68 21.66 -15.18
CA TRP A 92 2.26 20.33 -14.81
C TRP A 92 1.59 19.56 -15.95
N GLY A 93 0.91 20.28 -16.86
CA GLY A 93 0.39 19.72 -18.10
C GLY A 93 1.52 19.12 -18.93
N LYS A 94 2.61 19.87 -19.14
CA LYS A 94 3.78 19.39 -19.89
C LYS A 94 4.40 18.13 -19.26
N VAL A 95 4.46 18.04 -17.93
CA VAL A 95 4.90 16.82 -17.22
C VAL A 95 4.01 15.62 -17.54
N LEU A 96 2.73 15.84 -17.82
CA LEU A 96 1.78 14.81 -18.24
C LEU A 96 1.73 14.58 -19.75
N GLY A 97 2.49 15.33 -20.55
CA GLY A 97 2.37 15.32 -22.00
C GLY A 97 1.06 15.95 -22.51
N LEU A 98 0.48 16.85 -21.72
CA LEU A 98 -0.75 17.60 -22.02
C LEU A 98 -0.48 19.11 -22.02
N ASP A 99 -1.43 19.92 -22.48
CA ASP A 99 -1.32 21.39 -22.41
C ASP A 99 -1.49 21.90 -20.98
N ARG A 100 -2.31 21.24 -20.17
CA ARG A 100 -2.53 21.58 -18.76
C ARG A 100 -3.10 20.42 -17.97
N VAL A 101 -2.97 20.47 -16.64
CA VAL A 101 -3.64 19.55 -15.71
C VAL A 101 -5.08 19.95 -15.43
N PRO A 102 -5.93 19.00 -14.96
CA PRO A 102 -7.29 19.31 -14.54
C PRO A 102 -7.28 20.25 -13.32
N GLU A 103 -8.32 21.07 -13.23
CA GLU A 103 -8.60 21.80 -12.00
C GLU A 103 -8.91 20.83 -10.85
N VAL A 104 -8.63 21.24 -9.62
CA VAL A 104 -8.86 20.44 -8.41
C VAL A 104 -10.30 19.90 -8.33
N ARG A 105 -11.30 20.72 -8.69
CA ARG A 105 -12.71 20.29 -8.73
C ARG A 105 -12.91 19.12 -9.70
N THR A 106 -12.38 19.25 -10.90
CA THR A 106 -12.47 18.20 -11.94
C THR A 106 -11.75 16.92 -11.49
N LEU A 107 -10.55 17.07 -10.93
CA LEU A 107 -9.79 15.92 -10.43
C LEU A 107 -10.56 15.18 -9.31
N ARG A 108 -11.13 15.91 -8.36
CA ARG A 108 -11.98 15.32 -7.31
C ARG A 108 -13.17 14.56 -7.86
N GLN A 109 -13.86 15.13 -8.84
CA GLN A 109 -14.99 14.45 -9.49
C GLN A 109 -14.57 13.15 -10.14
N LYS A 110 -13.42 13.17 -10.85
CA LYS A 110 -12.89 11.95 -11.48
C LYS A 110 -12.45 10.91 -10.45
N ILE A 111 -11.78 11.31 -9.37
CA ILE A 111 -11.44 10.41 -8.27
C ILE A 111 -12.69 9.79 -7.63
N ALA A 112 -13.74 10.59 -7.42
CA ALA A 112 -15.00 10.07 -6.88
C ALA A 112 -15.63 9.00 -7.79
N LEU A 113 -15.56 9.16 -9.11
CA LEU A 113 -16.01 8.15 -10.06
C LEU A 113 -15.16 6.87 -10.04
N LEU A 114 -13.85 6.99 -9.78
CA LEU A 114 -12.96 5.84 -9.67
C LEU A 114 -13.11 5.10 -8.33
N ALA A 115 -13.57 5.76 -7.29
CA ALA A 115 -13.63 5.24 -5.92
C ALA A 115 -14.90 4.40 -5.63
N VAL A 116 -15.72 4.10 -6.63
CA VAL A 116 -16.97 3.35 -6.45
C VAL A 116 -16.77 1.83 -6.54
N ASP A 117 -17.72 1.06 -6.00
CA ASP A 117 -17.92 -0.38 -6.24
C ASP A 117 -16.73 -1.29 -5.92
N LYS A 118 -15.94 -0.97 -4.90
CA LYS A 118 -14.75 -1.76 -4.50
C LYS A 118 -13.68 -1.91 -5.59
N LYS A 119 -13.82 -1.26 -6.74
CA LYS A 119 -12.87 -1.33 -7.87
C LYS A 119 -11.42 -1.03 -7.48
N PRO A 120 -11.14 -0.01 -6.61
CA PRO A 120 -9.77 0.22 -6.14
C PRO A 120 -9.19 -0.97 -5.38
N ALA A 121 -10.01 -1.67 -4.60
CA ALA A 121 -9.55 -2.84 -3.86
C ALA A 121 -9.22 -4.01 -4.81
N THR A 122 -10.08 -4.27 -5.80
CA THR A 122 -9.84 -5.30 -6.82
C THR A 122 -8.59 -5.01 -7.64
N TRP A 123 -8.42 -3.77 -8.11
CA TRP A 123 -7.22 -3.34 -8.83
C TRP A 123 -5.95 -3.50 -7.99
N SER A 124 -6.01 -3.08 -6.72
CA SER A 124 -4.89 -3.25 -5.78
C SER A 124 -4.57 -4.73 -5.55
N ALA A 125 -5.57 -5.61 -5.49
CA ALA A 125 -5.37 -7.05 -5.33
C ALA A 125 -4.67 -7.68 -6.55
N GLU A 126 -5.04 -7.28 -7.76
CA GLU A 126 -4.40 -7.76 -8.99
C GLU A 126 -2.93 -7.34 -9.07
N LEU A 127 -2.62 -6.07 -8.76
CA LEU A 127 -1.24 -5.59 -8.69
C LEU A 127 -0.44 -6.33 -7.62
N CYS A 128 -1.01 -6.52 -6.42
CA CYS A 128 -0.37 -7.24 -5.34
C CYS A 128 -0.01 -8.67 -5.75
N ARG A 129 -0.95 -9.42 -6.33
CA ARG A 129 -0.68 -10.77 -6.85
C ARG A 129 0.41 -10.79 -7.91
N GLN A 130 0.45 -9.80 -8.79
CA GLN A 130 1.48 -9.68 -9.82
C GLN A 130 2.86 -9.47 -9.18
N TRP A 131 2.98 -8.54 -8.23
CA TRP A 131 4.24 -8.26 -7.55
C TRP A 131 4.74 -9.44 -6.72
N MET A 132 3.85 -10.09 -5.97
CA MET A 132 4.20 -11.29 -5.20
C MET A 132 4.60 -12.48 -6.10
N LYS A 133 4.01 -12.62 -7.30
CA LYS A 133 4.42 -13.64 -8.26
C LYS A 133 5.77 -13.34 -8.91
N ALA A 134 6.09 -12.06 -9.13
CA ALA A 134 7.36 -11.64 -9.69
C ALA A 134 8.53 -11.85 -8.73
N ALA A 135 8.30 -11.76 -7.41
CA ALA A 135 9.30 -11.95 -6.36
C ALA A 135 8.70 -12.74 -5.18
N PRO A 136 8.43 -14.05 -5.35
CA PRO A 136 7.73 -14.85 -4.34
C PRO A 136 8.51 -15.00 -3.03
N GLU A 137 9.82 -14.89 -3.07
CA GLU A 137 10.69 -14.89 -1.89
C GLU A 137 10.42 -13.70 -0.95
N HIS A 138 9.94 -12.57 -1.48
CA HIS A 138 9.59 -11.39 -0.67
C HIS A 138 8.25 -11.54 0.05
N ALA A 139 7.40 -12.48 -0.40
CA ALA A 139 6.10 -12.75 0.20
C ALA A 139 6.14 -13.79 1.34
N GLY A 140 7.30 -14.39 1.62
CA GLY A 140 7.46 -15.39 2.68
C GLY A 140 7.36 -14.85 4.10
N ALA A 141 7.75 -13.58 4.31
CA ALA A 141 7.57 -12.85 5.58
C ALA A 141 7.08 -11.43 5.29
N LEU A 142 6.02 -11.04 5.95
CA LEU A 142 5.29 -9.82 5.67
C LEU A 142 5.16 -8.97 6.93
N TYR A 143 5.51 -7.69 6.82
CA TYR A 143 5.43 -6.74 7.92
C TYR A 143 4.12 -5.97 7.87
N VAL A 144 3.42 -5.92 9.00
CA VAL A 144 2.18 -5.16 9.15
C VAL A 144 2.39 -4.02 10.13
N ASP A 145 2.20 -2.79 9.66
CA ASP A 145 2.32 -1.58 10.48
C ASP A 145 1.16 -0.63 10.26
N GLY A 146 0.73 0.03 11.33
CA GLY A 146 -0.40 0.96 11.34
C GLY A 146 0.04 2.41 11.24
N HIS A 147 -0.42 3.13 10.22
CA HIS A 147 -0.21 4.57 10.07
C HIS A 147 -1.47 5.36 10.35
N VAL A 148 -1.48 6.13 11.45
CA VAL A 148 -2.60 6.99 11.82
C VAL A 148 -2.64 8.23 10.95
N ARG A 149 -3.78 8.48 10.30
CA ARG A 149 -4.04 9.64 9.46
C ARG A 149 -5.08 10.54 10.11
N VAL A 150 -4.61 11.67 10.64
CA VAL A 150 -5.49 12.67 11.27
C VAL A 150 -6.35 13.34 10.20
N TYR A 151 -7.64 13.47 10.51
CA TYR A 151 -8.60 14.14 9.64
C TYR A 151 -8.93 15.54 10.17
N HIS A 152 -8.55 16.54 9.41
CA HIS A 152 -8.80 17.94 9.73
C HIS A 152 -10.09 18.50 9.05
N GLY A 153 -10.77 17.69 8.25
CA GLY A 153 -11.99 18.10 7.54
C GLY A 153 -13.21 18.16 8.43
N LYS A 154 -14.29 18.72 7.89
CA LYS A 154 -15.59 18.89 8.59
C LYS A 154 -16.66 17.91 8.11
N LEU A 155 -16.48 17.28 6.94
CA LEU A 155 -17.54 16.50 6.29
C LEU A 155 -17.63 15.05 6.79
N ALA A 156 -16.51 14.39 7.08
CA ALA A 156 -16.53 13.02 7.56
C ALA A 156 -16.75 12.94 9.07
N HIS A 157 -17.69 12.09 9.48
CA HIS A 157 -17.95 11.79 10.89
C HIS A 157 -17.09 10.60 11.33
N LEU A 158 -15.83 10.87 11.65
CA LEU A 158 -14.89 9.86 12.11
C LEU A 158 -14.83 9.82 13.65
N PRO A 159 -14.56 8.66 14.25
CA PRO A 159 -14.38 8.53 15.69
C PRO A 159 -13.14 9.33 16.15
N ARG A 160 -13.22 9.83 17.39
CA ARG A 160 -12.09 10.51 18.02
C ARG A 160 -11.38 9.55 18.95
N ARG A 161 -10.07 9.46 18.81
CA ARG A 161 -9.20 8.76 19.77
C ARG A 161 -7.94 9.55 20.04
N TYR A 162 -7.25 9.20 21.10
CA TYR A 162 -5.96 9.77 21.44
C TYR A 162 -4.92 9.33 20.39
N VAL A 163 -4.33 10.32 19.72
CA VAL A 163 -3.25 10.15 18.76
C VAL A 163 -1.95 10.50 19.47
N ALA A 164 -1.15 9.50 19.79
CA ALA A 164 0.03 9.66 20.64
C ALA A 164 1.06 10.69 20.09
N ARG A 165 1.24 10.71 18.75
CA ARG A 165 2.15 11.64 18.09
C ARG A 165 1.70 13.10 18.25
N GLU A 166 0.40 13.35 18.22
CA GLU A 166 -0.20 14.68 18.34
C GLU A 166 -0.53 15.04 19.80
N LYS A 167 -0.51 14.07 20.71
CA LYS A 167 -0.89 14.19 22.12
C LYS A 167 -2.31 14.76 22.33
N LEU A 168 -3.22 14.52 21.38
CA LEU A 168 -4.58 15.05 21.36
C LEU A 168 -5.58 13.96 20.96
N CYS A 169 -6.85 14.11 21.39
CA CYS A 169 -7.97 13.31 20.90
C CYS A 169 -8.47 13.89 19.58
N LEU A 170 -8.11 13.27 18.46
CA LEU A 170 -8.42 13.73 17.12
C LEU A 170 -9.26 12.71 16.36
N ARG A 171 -9.99 13.20 15.35
CA ARG A 171 -10.63 12.35 14.36
C ARG A 171 -9.55 11.78 13.45
N ALA A 172 -9.51 10.47 13.29
CA ALA A 172 -8.50 9.83 12.47
C ALA A 172 -8.97 8.48 11.91
N ASN A 173 -8.27 8.03 10.88
CA ASN A 173 -8.29 6.68 10.35
C ASN A 173 -6.92 6.06 10.53
N VAL A 174 -6.85 4.74 10.37
CA VAL A 174 -5.58 4.00 10.35
C VAL A 174 -5.49 3.25 9.02
N ASP A 175 -4.36 3.41 8.34
CA ASP A 175 -3.99 2.59 7.19
C ASP A 175 -2.99 1.54 7.69
N TYR A 176 -3.38 0.26 7.71
CA TYR A 176 -2.51 -0.86 8.02
C TYR A 176 -1.81 -1.31 6.74
N TRP A 177 -0.54 -1.02 6.64
CA TRP A 177 0.31 -1.37 5.51
C TRP A 177 0.86 -2.76 5.65
N VAL A 178 0.84 -3.53 4.57
CA VAL A 178 1.48 -4.84 4.46
C VAL A 178 2.65 -4.72 3.50
N ASN A 179 3.85 -4.95 4.04
CA ASN A 179 5.11 -4.73 3.33
C ASN A 179 5.88 -6.04 3.22
N ALA A 180 6.64 -6.19 2.14
CA ALA A 180 7.61 -7.25 1.95
C ALA A 180 8.83 -7.11 2.89
N MET A 181 9.70 -8.11 2.92
CA MET A 181 10.93 -8.11 3.72
C MET A 181 11.92 -7.00 3.33
N ASP A 182 11.91 -6.57 2.08
CA ASP A 182 12.75 -5.48 1.57
C ASP A 182 12.12 -4.09 1.77
N GLY A 183 10.91 -4.04 2.34
CA GLY A 183 10.15 -2.82 2.59
C GLY A 183 9.22 -2.40 1.46
N GLN A 184 9.14 -3.16 0.35
CA GLN A 184 8.17 -2.87 -0.71
C GLN A 184 6.74 -3.00 -0.16
N PRO A 185 5.88 -1.98 -0.28
CA PRO A 185 4.48 -2.10 0.11
C PRO A 185 3.71 -2.93 -0.92
N PHE A 186 3.00 -3.95 -0.45
CA PHE A 186 2.10 -4.74 -1.29
C PHE A 186 0.70 -4.14 -1.33
N PHE A 187 0.13 -3.88 -0.17
CA PHE A 187 -1.19 -3.25 -0.05
C PHE A 187 -1.37 -2.61 1.32
N PHE A 188 -2.48 -1.91 1.48
CA PHE A 188 -2.92 -1.44 2.79
C PHE A 188 -4.42 -1.72 2.99
N VAL A 189 -4.81 -1.77 4.26
CA VAL A 189 -6.21 -1.89 4.70
C VAL A 189 -6.57 -0.62 5.46
N HIS A 190 -7.63 0.06 5.00
CA HIS A 190 -8.12 1.29 5.62
C HIS A 190 -9.18 0.97 6.66
N LYS A 191 -8.98 1.44 7.89
CA LYS A 191 -9.90 1.26 9.02
C LYS A 191 -10.12 2.57 9.75
N ASP A 192 -11.23 2.67 10.45
CA ASP A 192 -11.37 3.72 11.45
C ASP A 192 -10.42 3.47 12.64
N ILE A 193 -10.06 4.52 13.36
CA ILE A 193 -9.08 4.44 14.46
C ILE A 193 -9.55 3.55 15.63
N SER A 194 -10.84 3.20 15.71
CA SER A 194 -11.38 2.35 16.76
C SER A 194 -11.28 0.85 16.46
N SER A 195 -11.06 0.46 15.21
CA SER A 195 -11.06 -0.95 14.79
C SER A 195 -9.93 -1.77 15.40
N GLY A 196 -8.74 -1.19 15.58
CA GLY A 196 -7.56 -1.85 16.14
C GLY A 196 -6.90 -2.86 15.18
N LEU A 197 -5.61 -3.16 15.47
CA LEU A 197 -4.78 -4.02 14.63
C LEU A 197 -5.28 -5.48 14.62
N ILE A 198 -5.73 -6.02 15.74
CA ILE A 198 -6.21 -7.40 15.84
C ILE A 198 -7.38 -7.62 14.86
N ASN A 199 -8.37 -6.72 14.87
CA ASN A 199 -9.50 -6.80 13.95
C ASN A 199 -9.08 -6.73 12.48
N ALA A 200 -8.16 -5.82 12.16
CA ALA A 200 -7.62 -5.69 10.79
C ALA A 200 -6.87 -6.97 10.35
N LEU A 201 -6.07 -7.58 11.25
CA LEU A 201 -5.37 -8.83 10.96
C LEU A 201 -6.34 -9.99 10.72
N GLU A 202 -7.33 -10.19 11.59
CA GLU A 202 -8.24 -11.34 11.51
C GLU A 202 -9.22 -11.28 10.34
N ASN A 203 -9.77 -10.10 10.07
CA ASN A 203 -10.91 -9.95 9.16
C ASN A 203 -10.55 -9.45 7.77
N ASP A 204 -9.39 -8.82 7.61
CA ASP A 204 -9.02 -8.22 6.32
C ASP A 204 -7.65 -8.70 5.81
N ILE A 205 -6.60 -8.60 6.62
CA ILE A 205 -5.23 -8.82 6.14
C ILE A 205 -4.96 -10.31 5.94
N VAL A 206 -5.18 -11.14 6.98
CA VAL A 206 -4.88 -12.58 6.90
C VAL A 206 -5.74 -13.31 5.88
N PRO A 207 -7.07 -13.08 5.80
CA PRO A 207 -7.89 -13.66 4.73
C PRO A 207 -7.38 -13.32 3.33
N ARG A 208 -7.01 -12.06 3.11
CA ARG A 208 -6.46 -11.60 1.84
C ARG A 208 -5.11 -12.26 1.52
N LEU A 209 -4.20 -12.35 2.50
CA LEU A 209 -2.89 -13.00 2.30
C LEU A 209 -3.01 -14.50 2.03
N LEU A 210 -3.98 -15.19 2.64
CA LEU A 210 -4.24 -16.59 2.34
C LEU A 210 -4.66 -16.83 0.88
N ASP A 211 -5.31 -15.83 0.25
CA ASP A 211 -5.69 -15.86 -1.17
C ASP A 211 -4.57 -15.39 -2.11
N GLU A 212 -3.80 -14.38 -1.71
CA GLU A 212 -2.90 -13.65 -2.62
C GLU A 212 -1.44 -14.14 -2.59
N VAL A 213 -0.94 -14.66 -1.46
CA VAL A 213 0.46 -15.13 -1.36
C VAL A 213 0.67 -16.34 -2.25
N PRO A 214 1.59 -16.28 -3.23
CA PRO A 214 1.86 -17.38 -4.15
C PRO A 214 2.64 -18.51 -3.46
N ASN A 215 2.63 -19.69 -4.09
CA ASN A 215 3.46 -20.84 -3.73
C ASN A 215 3.31 -21.30 -2.26
N GLN A 216 2.13 -21.10 -1.67
CA GLN A 216 1.85 -21.62 -0.34
C GLN A 216 1.91 -23.15 -0.36
N PRO A 217 2.47 -23.77 0.73
CA PRO A 217 2.43 -25.22 0.86
C PRO A 217 1.00 -25.77 0.80
N GLY A 218 0.81 -26.85 0.07
CA GLY A 218 -0.47 -27.55 0.01
C GLY A 218 -0.85 -28.20 1.34
N THR A 219 -2.12 -28.58 1.48
CA THR A 219 -2.67 -29.15 2.72
C THR A 219 -1.91 -30.41 3.15
N GLU A 220 -1.65 -31.33 2.23
CA GLU A 220 -0.90 -32.56 2.51
C GLU A 220 0.53 -32.28 3.04
N THR A 221 1.21 -31.32 2.45
CA THR A 221 2.56 -30.92 2.88
C THR A 221 2.55 -30.29 4.27
N LEU A 222 1.52 -29.50 4.57
CA LEU A 222 1.33 -28.89 5.90
C LEU A 222 0.97 -29.92 6.97
N GLU A 223 0.20 -30.94 6.63
CA GLU A 223 -0.15 -32.04 7.55
C GLU A 223 1.07 -32.93 7.84
N ALA A 224 1.87 -33.23 6.81
CA ALA A 224 3.09 -34.02 6.96
C ALA A 224 4.18 -33.31 7.78
N ASN A 225 4.20 -31.99 7.82
CA ASN A 225 5.17 -31.20 8.57
C ASN A 225 4.50 -30.19 9.52
N PRO A 226 4.34 -30.53 10.82
CA PRO A 226 3.73 -29.64 11.80
C PRO A 226 4.42 -28.29 12.00
N LEU A 227 5.70 -28.14 11.65
CA LEU A 227 6.46 -26.90 11.78
C LEU A 227 6.43 -26.02 10.53
N LEU A 228 5.90 -26.54 9.42
CA LEU A 228 5.79 -25.78 8.19
C LEU A 228 4.61 -24.81 8.26
N HIS A 229 4.81 -23.58 7.78
CA HIS A 229 3.80 -22.54 7.71
C HIS A 229 3.64 -22.04 6.28
N ARG A 230 2.48 -21.45 5.98
CA ARG A 230 2.18 -20.86 4.67
C ARG A 230 3.04 -19.64 4.40
N PHE A 231 3.10 -18.75 5.36
CA PHE A 231 3.91 -17.53 5.40
C PHE A 231 4.02 -17.04 6.84
N THR A 232 4.84 -16.02 7.05
CA THR A 232 5.04 -15.36 8.35
C THR A 232 4.53 -13.94 8.31
N ILE A 233 3.82 -13.49 9.35
CA ILE A 233 3.46 -12.08 9.54
C ILE A 233 4.19 -11.51 10.76
N VAL A 234 4.70 -10.30 10.61
CA VAL A 234 5.41 -9.56 11.66
C VAL A 234 4.62 -8.29 11.95
N PHE A 235 4.27 -8.06 13.20
CA PHE A 235 3.46 -6.89 13.58
C PHE A 235 3.79 -6.40 14.99
N ASP A 236 3.40 -5.16 15.30
CA ASP A 236 3.66 -4.53 16.59
C ASP A 236 2.83 -5.19 17.71
N ARG A 237 3.26 -4.95 18.96
CA ARG A 237 2.64 -5.41 20.20
C ARG A 237 1.14 -5.07 20.34
N GLU A 238 0.62 -4.14 19.57
CA GLU A 238 -0.82 -3.85 19.51
C GLU A 238 -1.63 -5.05 19.02
N GLY A 239 -1.03 -5.93 18.21
CA GLY A 239 -1.61 -7.19 17.75
C GLY A 239 -1.40 -8.36 18.71
N TYR A 240 -0.82 -8.15 19.90
CA TYR A 240 -0.59 -9.24 20.86
C TYR A 240 -1.90 -9.72 21.49
N SER A 241 -2.38 -10.89 21.07
CA SER A 241 -3.56 -11.59 21.61
C SER A 241 -3.36 -13.11 21.51
N PRO A 242 -3.52 -13.85 22.62
CA PRO A 242 -3.49 -15.32 22.61
C PRO A 242 -4.52 -15.92 21.65
N GLU A 243 -5.70 -15.33 21.54
CA GLU A 243 -6.78 -15.76 20.65
C GLU A 243 -6.38 -15.60 19.19
N LEU A 244 -5.78 -14.46 18.84
CA LEU A 244 -5.23 -14.22 17.50
C LEU A 244 -4.13 -15.26 17.18
N PHE A 245 -3.23 -15.54 18.11
CA PHE A 245 -2.16 -16.51 17.89
C PHE A 245 -2.72 -17.92 17.64
N LEU A 246 -3.75 -18.32 18.36
CA LEU A 246 -4.42 -19.59 18.13
C LEU A 246 -5.10 -19.62 16.76
N SER A 247 -5.79 -18.55 16.37
CA SER A 247 -6.41 -18.40 15.06
C SER A 247 -5.37 -18.51 13.93
N LEU A 248 -4.22 -17.83 14.05
CA LEU A 248 -3.13 -17.89 13.08
C LEU A 248 -2.50 -19.29 13.01
N LYS A 249 -2.26 -19.93 14.15
CA LYS A 249 -1.75 -21.30 14.22
C LYS A 249 -2.68 -22.28 13.48
N ASN A 250 -3.99 -22.19 13.70
CA ASN A 250 -4.98 -23.03 13.02
C ASN A 250 -4.99 -22.82 11.50
N LYS A 251 -4.69 -21.61 11.03
CA LYS A 251 -4.53 -21.26 9.61
C LYS A 251 -3.14 -21.59 9.07
N ARG A 252 -2.23 -22.13 9.89
CA ARG A 252 -0.83 -22.40 9.52
C ARG A 252 -0.08 -21.14 9.06
N VAL A 253 -0.38 -20.01 9.69
CA VAL A 253 0.33 -18.73 9.51
C VAL A 253 1.22 -18.51 10.73
N ALA A 254 2.52 -18.37 10.51
CA ALA A 254 3.44 -18.00 11.57
C ALA A 254 3.32 -16.51 11.89
N CYS A 255 3.55 -16.14 13.15
CA CYS A 255 3.55 -14.74 13.53
C CYS A 255 4.73 -14.42 14.46
N LEU A 256 5.22 -13.17 14.32
CA LEU A 256 6.24 -12.60 15.16
C LEU A 256 5.78 -11.23 15.68
N THR A 257 5.77 -11.07 16.98
CA THR A 257 5.41 -9.81 17.64
C THR A 257 6.09 -9.69 18.99
N TYR A 258 6.14 -8.46 19.52
CA TYR A 258 6.62 -8.22 20.87
C TYR A 258 5.60 -8.66 21.91
N HIS A 259 6.09 -9.25 23.00
CA HIS A 259 5.25 -9.56 24.15
C HIS A 259 4.72 -8.27 24.78
N LYS A 260 3.39 -8.22 24.99
CA LYS A 260 2.75 -7.07 25.65
C LYS A 260 2.89 -7.21 27.17
N ASN A 261 3.54 -6.24 27.79
CA ASN A 261 3.72 -6.18 29.24
C ASN A 261 4.40 -7.44 29.81
N PRO A 262 5.65 -7.76 29.45
CA PRO A 262 6.36 -8.87 30.04
C PRO A 262 6.49 -8.66 31.56
N LYS A 263 6.02 -9.62 32.34
CA LYS A 263 6.08 -9.53 33.82
C LYS A 263 7.49 -9.78 34.36
N GLU A 264 8.26 -10.60 33.65
CA GLU A 264 9.62 -10.97 34.05
C GLU A 264 10.57 -10.86 32.84
N ALA A 265 11.79 -10.43 33.11
CA ALA A 265 12.86 -10.52 32.13
C ALA A 265 13.26 -12.00 31.95
N TRP A 266 13.40 -12.41 30.69
CA TRP A 266 13.90 -13.75 30.43
C TRP A 266 15.39 -13.84 30.76
N ARG A 267 15.82 -14.98 31.29
CA ARG A 267 17.21 -15.20 31.62
C ARG A 267 18.05 -15.29 30.35
N ALA A 268 19.23 -14.65 30.36
CA ALA A 268 20.13 -14.63 29.20
C ALA A 268 20.57 -16.03 28.78
N GLU A 269 20.64 -16.96 29.71
CA GLU A 269 21.03 -18.35 29.49
C GLU A 269 20.01 -19.14 28.65
N GLU A 270 18.76 -18.69 28.62
CA GLU A 270 17.68 -19.31 27.84
C GLU A 270 17.78 -18.98 26.34
N PHE A 271 18.68 -18.06 25.97
CA PHE A 271 18.86 -17.63 24.58
C PHE A 271 20.04 -18.34 23.94
N HIS A 272 19.76 -19.12 22.91
CA HIS A 272 20.76 -19.78 22.10
C HIS A 272 21.03 -19.01 20.81
N THR A 273 22.26 -19.08 20.32
CA THR A 273 22.66 -18.44 19.06
C THR A 273 22.48 -19.40 17.91
N TYR A 274 21.65 -19.03 16.95
CA TYR A 274 21.40 -19.81 15.74
C TYR A 274 22.00 -19.15 14.52
N PRO A 275 22.64 -19.90 13.62
CA PRO A 275 23.03 -19.37 12.32
C PRO A 275 21.76 -19.12 11.47
N VAL A 276 21.62 -17.95 10.87
CA VAL A 276 20.50 -17.59 10.01
C VAL A 276 21.03 -17.11 8.67
N LYS A 277 20.46 -17.61 7.59
CA LYS A 277 20.74 -17.09 6.26
C LYS A 277 19.80 -15.89 6.03
N MET A 278 20.37 -14.72 5.86
CA MET A 278 19.62 -13.51 5.55
C MET A 278 19.18 -13.50 4.07
N ALA A 279 18.17 -12.70 3.73
CA ALA A 279 17.70 -12.52 2.35
C ALA A 279 18.82 -12.08 1.39
N SER A 280 19.81 -11.35 1.88
CA SER A 280 21.04 -10.98 1.14
C SER A 280 22.00 -12.14 0.82
N GLY A 281 21.67 -13.36 1.26
CA GLY A 281 22.55 -14.53 1.14
C GLY A 281 23.67 -14.60 2.19
N VAL A 282 23.84 -13.58 3.00
CA VAL A 282 24.85 -13.53 4.07
C VAL A 282 24.35 -14.31 5.29
N TYR A 283 25.24 -15.08 5.91
CA TYR A 283 24.94 -15.76 7.17
C TYR A 283 25.13 -14.81 8.35
N GLY A 284 24.06 -14.64 9.12
CA GLY A 284 24.05 -13.91 10.38
C GLY A 284 23.91 -14.85 11.59
N ARG A 285 23.91 -14.28 12.78
CA ARG A 285 23.64 -14.98 14.03
C ARG A 285 22.42 -14.38 14.70
N LEU A 286 21.45 -15.20 15.04
CA LEU A 286 20.25 -14.80 15.76
C LEU A 286 20.29 -15.40 17.17
N LYS A 287 20.13 -14.57 18.19
CA LYS A 287 19.86 -15.08 19.55
C LYS A 287 18.36 -15.28 19.72
N ALA A 288 17.95 -16.50 19.96
CA ALA A 288 16.56 -16.85 20.12
C ALA A 288 16.34 -17.81 21.31
N ARG A 289 15.20 -17.68 21.98
CA ARG A 289 14.66 -18.65 22.90
C ARG A 289 13.55 -19.39 22.19
N ILE A 290 13.70 -20.70 22.03
CA ILE A 290 12.66 -21.56 21.48
C ILE A 290 11.96 -22.22 22.68
N SER A 291 10.72 -21.84 22.94
CA SER A 291 9.87 -22.55 23.90
C SER A 291 8.98 -23.54 23.15
N GLY A 292 8.77 -24.74 23.69
CA GLY A 292 8.05 -25.82 23.03
C GLY A 292 6.63 -25.52 22.58
N ASP A 293 6.03 -24.42 23.04
CA ASP A 293 4.65 -24.06 22.69
C ASP A 293 4.48 -23.04 21.58
N VAL A 294 5.41 -22.16 21.37
CA VAL A 294 5.48 -21.25 20.20
C VAL A 294 6.89 -20.64 20.21
N GLY A 295 7.61 -20.67 19.09
CA GLY A 295 8.89 -20.00 19.00
C GLY A 295 8.74 -18.52 19.35
N ARG A 296 9.30 -18.08 20.48
CA ARG A 296 9.32 -16.67 20.90
C ARG A 296 10.73 -16.13 20.65
N LEU A 297 10.80 -15.15 19.79
CA LEU A 297 12.03 -14.39 19.58
C LEU A 297 12.04 -13.21 20.55
N SER A 298 13.15 -13.01 21.25
CA SER A 298 13.39 -11.78 22.01
C SER A 298 14.68 -11.11 21.55
N ARG A 299 14.78 -9.82 21.75
CA ARG A 299 15.99 -9.03 21.45
C ARG A 299 17.10 -9.30 22.43
#